data_f9bd05f92af488788798f2b42b35a73a
#
_entry.id   f9bd05f92af488788798f2b42b35a73a
#
_cell.length_a   1.000
_cell.length_b   1.000
_cell.length_c   1.000
_cell.angle_alpha   90.00
_cell.angle_beta   90.00
_cell.angle_gamma   90.00
#
_symmetry.space_group_name_H-M   'P 1'
#
loop_
_entity.id
_entity.type
_entity.pdbx_description
1 polymer ?
#
loop_
_entity_poly.entity_id
_entity_poly.type
_entity_poly.pdbx_seq_one_letter_code
_entity_poly.pdbx_strand_id
1 'polypeptide(L)'
;MIKQYKITVNGKLYDVLVEEVGEILGGVQASKTISTFVNKDNANTNNNNEKQISNKPQDSIPIDENAISIKAPMPGTILSFNVSVGDTVSEGQVLAILEAMKMENELVSPASGKVKSIHVEKGSSVVENQIILQII
;
A
#
# COMPACT_ATOMS: atom_id res chain seq x y z
N MET A 1 -28.37 -6.56 18.27
CA MET A 1 -27.26 -6.94 19.17
C MET A 1 -25.95 -6.68 18.46
N ILE A 2 -25.07 -5.96 19.10
CA ILE A 2 -23.71 -5.72 18.54
C ILE A 2 -22.81 -6.87 18.98
N LYS A 3 -22.21 -7.56 18.03
CA LYS A 3 -21.25 -8.62 18.30
C LYS A 3 -19.86 -8.15 17.90
N GLN A 4 -18.89 -8.30 18.78
CA GLN A 4 -17.50 -7.97 18.54
C GLN A 4 -16.74 -9.25 18.19
N TYR A 5 -16.08 -9.24 17.04
CA TYR A 5 -15.24 -10.32 16.59
C TYR A 5 -13.78 -9.83 16.48
N LYS A 6 -12.89 -10.67 16.95
CA LYS A 6 -11.45 -10.48 16.72
C LYS A 6 -11.00 -11.40 15.61
N ILE A 7 -10.59 -10.83 14.49
CA ILE A 7 -10.15 -11.57 13.31
C ILE A 7 -8.67 -11.35 13.12
N THR A 8 -7.91 -12.41 12.97
CA THR A 8 -6.49 -12.34 12.68
C THR A 8 -6.27 -12.65 11.20
N VAL A 9 -5.73 -11.70 10.47
CA VAL A 9 -5.37 -11.85 9.06
C VAL A 9 -3.89 -11.53 8.90
N ASN A 10 -3.11 -12.46 8.36
CA ASN A 10 -1.67 -12.31 8.16
C ASN A 10 -0.90 -11.90 9.43
N GLY A 11 -1.29 -12.45 10.59
CA GLY A 11 -0.66 -12.14 11.87
C GLY A 11 -1.05 -10.79 12.48
N LYS A 12 -1.95 -10.04 11.85
CA LYS A 12 -2.50 -8.80 12.38
C LYS A 12 -3.91 -9.03 12.94
N LEU A 13 -4.13 -8.53 14.14
CA LEU A 13 -5.42 -8.59 14.82
C LEU A 13 -6.30 -7.41 14.38
N TYR A 14 -7.52 -7.71 13.96
CA TYR A 14 -8.53 -6.72 13.63
C TYR A 14 -9.74 -6.90 14.54
N ASP A 15 -10.18 -5.80 15.15
CA ASP A 15 -11.43 -5.75 15.87
C ASP A 15 -12.54 -5.33 14.91
N VAL A 16 -13.50 -6.22 14.70
CA VAL A 16 -14.65 -5.99 13.82
C VAL A 16 -15.92 -5.98 14.64
N LEU A 17 -16.62 -4.86 14.60
CA LEU A 17 -17.96 -4.72 15.16
C LEU A 17 -18.97 -5.07 14.08
N VAL A 18 -19.77 -6.10 14.32
CA VAL A 18 -20.87 -6.50 13.43
C VAL A 18 -22.16 -6.15 14.13
N GLU A 19 -22.92 -5.24 13.52
CA GLU A 19 -24.29 -4.91 13.93
C GLU A 19 -25.25 -5.73 13.07
N GLU A 20 -25.98 -6.62 13.71
CA GLU A 20 -27.03 -7.39 13.04
C GLU A 20 -28.25 -6.49 12.87
N VAL A 21 -28.41 -5.96 11.67
CA VAL A 21 -29.62 -5.23 11.29
C VAL A 21 -30.69 -6.29 10.97
N GLY A 22 -31.57 -6.52 11.94
CA GLY A 22 -32.73 -7.36 11.71
C GLY A 22 -33.55 -6.84 10.54
N GLU A 23 -33.97 -7.72 9.66
CA GLU A 23 -34.82 -7.41 8.51
C GLU A 23 -36.09 -6.68 8.99
N ILE A 24 -36.16 -5.40 8.66
CA ILE A 24 -37.42 -4.68 8.67
C ILE A 24 -37.89 -4.61 7.23
N LEU A 25 -38.83 -5.50 6.88
CA LEU A 25 -39.63 -5.35 5.70
C LEU A 25 -40.44 -4.04 5.82
N GLY A 26 -40.16 -3.13 4.90
CA GLY A 26 -41.05 -2.01 4.59
C GLY A 26 -40.51 -0.64 4.93
N GLY A 27 -40.31 0.15 3.89
CA GLY A 27 -40.29 1.60 3.99
C GLY A 27 -38.97 2.29 3.71
N VAL A 28 -38.91 2.76 2.52
CA VAL A 28 -38.02 3.80 2.02
C VAL A 28 -37.95 4.96 3.00
N GLN A 29 -36.79 5.26 3.56
CA GLN A 29 -36.36 6.65 3.71
C GLN A 29 -34.88 6.71 4.10
N ALA A 30 -34.12 7.26 3.18
CA ALA A 30 -32.79 7.71 3.43
C ALA A 30 -32.81 8.85 4.45
N SER A 31 -32.40 8.57 5.67
CA SER A 31 -32.04 9.63 6.61
C SER A 31 -30.55 9.62 6.83
N LYS A 32 -29.94 10.57 6.17
CA LYS A 32 -28.59 10.99 6.31
C LYS A 32 -28.42 11.62 7.69
N THR A 33 -28.00 10.85 8.67
CA THR A 33 -27.64 11.43 9.96
C THR A 33 -26.12 11.59 9.99
N ILE A 34 -25.70 12.79 9.69
CA ILE A 34 -24.36 13.27 9.97
C ILE A 34 -24.31 13.50 11.47
N SER A 35 -23.70 12.61 12.19
CA SER A 35 -23.35 12.87 13.58
C SER A 35 -22.10 13.72 13.64
N THR A 36 -22.33 15.01 13.72
CA THR A 36 -21.33 16.00 14.07
C THR A 36 -20.99 15.81 15.55
N PHE A 37 -19.86 15.26 15.85
CA PHE A 37 -19.31 15.35 17.18
C PHE A 37 -18.74 16.74 17.39
N VAL A 38 -19.54 17.60 17.97
CA VAL A 38 -19.08 18.86 18.56
C VAL A 38 -18.41 18.50 19.86
N ASN A 39 -17.11 18.52 19.89
CA ASN A 39 -16.39 18.65 21.14
C ASN A 39 -16.27 20.12 21.45
N LYS A 40 -17.03 20.50 22.47
CA LYS A 40 -16.99 21.80 23.08
C LYS A 40 -15.99 21.78 24.24
N ASP A 41 -15.09 22.74 24.15
CA ASP A 41 -14.36 23.40 25.21
C ASP A 41 -13.25 22.66 25.97
N ASN A 42 -12.04 23.12 25.86
CA ASN A 42 -11.59 24.21 26.69
C ASN A 42 -10.20 24.72 26.32
N ALA A 43 -10.11 26.03 26.44
CA ALA A 43 -9.06 26.96 26.20
C ALA A 43 -7.66 26.59 26.71
N ASN A 44 -6.71 27.06 25.90
CA ASN A 44 -5.51 27.79 26.29
C ASN A 44 -4.35 27.01 26.91
N THR A 45 -3.32 26.83 26.12
CA THR A 45 -1.98 27.33 26.45
C THR A 45 -1.02 27.04 25.29
N ASN A 46 -0.39 28.10 24.81
CA ASN A 46 0.75 28.10 23.93
C ASN A 46 1.79 27.07 24.36
N ASN A 47 2.17 26.24 23.42
CA ASN A 47 3.58 25.91 23.25
C ASN A 47 3.80 25.39 21.81
N ASN A 48 4.59 26.17 21.09
CA ASN A 48 5.28 25.73 19.91
C ASN A 48 5.95 24.40 20.21
N ASN A 49 5.50 23.36 19.56
CA ASN A 49 6.31 22.23 19.25
C ASN A 49 5.86 21.67 17.92
N GLU A 50 6.77 21.76 17.00
CA GLU A 50 6.66 21.23 15.66
C GLU A 50 6.13 19.82 15.72
N LYS A 51 5.01 19.70 15.10
CA LYS A 51 4.28 18.50 14.89
C LYS A 51 5.08 17.52 14.05
N GLN A 52 5.68 16.58 14.71
CA GLN A 52 5.98 15.32 14.08
C GLN A 52 4.66 14.68 13.62
N ILE A 53 4.45 14.73 12.34
CA ILE A 53 3.51 13.83 11.70
C ILE A 53 4.08 12.45 11.92
N SER A 54 3.49 11.70 12.82
CA SER A 54 3.70 10.27 12.95
C SER A 54 3.25 9.61 11.65
N ASN A 55 4.07 9.70 10.63
CA ASN A 55 4.03 8.73 9.59
C ASN A 55 4.50 7.43 10.23
N LYS A 56 3.55 6.50 10.42
CA LYS A 56 3.84 5.11 10.62
C LYS A 56 5.02 4.75 9.70
N PRO A 57 6.12 4.22 10.20
CA PRO A 57 7.18 3.78 9.34
C PRO A 57 6.60 2.68 8.44
N GLN A 58 6.29 3.00 7.22
CA GLN A 58 6.57 2.04 6.19
C GLN A 58 8.06 1.80 6.34
N ASP A 59 8.44 0.56 6.57
CA ASP A 59 9.82 0.15 6.43
C ASP A 59 10.27 0.57 5.03
N SER A 60 10.71 1.83 4.95
CA SER A 60 11.32 2.35 3.75
C SER A 60 12.69 1.68 3.70
N ILE A 61 12.73 0.58 2.95
CA ILE A 61 14.00 0.00 2.54
C ILE A 61 14.81 1.15 1.95
N PRO A 62 15.98 1.46 2.48
CA PRO A 62 16.74 2.63 2.04
C PRO A 62 17.00 2.53 0.55
N ILE A 63 16.61 3.55 -0.18
CA ILE A 63 16.90 3.70 -1.60
C ILE A 63 18.39 4.01 -1.70
N ASP A 64 19.12 3.09 -2.31
CA ASP A 64 20.56 3.29 -2.53
C ASP A 64 20.76 4.13 -3.80
N GLU A 65 21.39 5.27 -3.66
CA GLU A 65 21.66 6.18 -4.78
C GLU A 65 22.63 5.58 -5.82
N ASN A 66 23.43 4.58 -5.42
CA ASN A 66 24.33 3.85 -6.31
C ASN A 66 23.69 2.65 -7.00
N ALA A 67 22.45 2.32 -6.65
CA ALA A 67 21.74 1.22 -7.25
C ALA A 67 20.89 1.68 -8.46
N ILE A 68 20.79 0.81 -9.45
CA ILE A 68 19.90 1.04 -10.59
C ILE A 68 18.47 0.79 -10.14
N SER A 69 17.66 1.84 -10.15
CA SER A 69 16.26 1.75 -9.75
C SER A 69 15.37 1.44 -10.95
N ILE A 70 14.66 0.32 -10.86
CA ILE A 70 13.65 -0.05 -11.84
C ILE A 70 12.33 0.59 -11.43
N LYS A 71 11.78 1.43 -12.30
CA LYS A 71 10.57 2.20 -12.06
C LYS A 71 9.43 1.73 -12.95
N ALA A 72 8.21 1.92 -12.46
CA ALA A 72 7.01 1.68 -13.27
C ALA A 72 6.92 2.71 -14.40
N PRO A 73 6.81 2.29 -15.67
CA PRO A 73 6.67 3.22 -16.81
C PRO A 73 5.28 3.84 -16.89
N MET A 74 4.31 3.24 -16.24
CA MET A 74 2.91 3.66 -16.22
C MET A 74 2.21 3.14 -14.97
N PRO A 75 1.09 3.74 -14.56
CA PRO A 75 0.32 3.23 -13.44
C PRO A 75 -0.32 1.88 -13.77
N GLY A 76 -0.36 0.98 -12.80
CA GLY A 76 -0.93 -0.35 -12.97
C GLY A 76 -0.81 -1.21 -11.72
N THR A 77 -0.88 -2.52 -11.89
CA THR A 77 -0.79 -3.51 -10.82
C THR A 77 0.31 -4.52 -11.12
N ILE A 78 1.13 -4.85 -10.14
CA ILE A 78 2.15 -5.88 -10.29
C ILE A 78 1.49 -7.25 -10.25
N LEU A 79 1.54 -8.00 -11.35
CA LEU A 79 1.01 -9.36 -11.43
C LEU A 79 1.95 -10.38 -10.80
N SER A 80 3.22 -10.28 -11.10
CA SER A 80 4.22 -11.23 -10.60
C SER A 80 5.63 -10.65 -10.65
N PHE A 81 6.51 -11.24 -9.83
CA PHE A 81 7.95 -11.07 -9.91
C PHE A 81 8.59 -12.36 -10.41
N ASN A 82 9.54 -12.26 -11.34
CA ASN A 82 10.32 -13.37 -11.87
C ASN A 82 11.68 -13.50 -11.16
N VAL A 83 11.96 -12.60 -10.23
CA VAL A 83 13.21 -12.53 -9.46
C VAL A 83 12.92 -12.29 -7.99
N SER A 84 13.88 -12.66 -7.16
CA SER A 84 13.86 -12.44 -5.71
C SER A 84 15.04 -11.58 -5.28
N VAL A 85 14.97 -11.02 -4.08
CA VAL A 85 16.09 -10.29 -3.48
C VAL A 85 17.29 -11.23 -3.36
N GLY A 86 18.44 -10.79 -3.89
CA GLY A 86 19.66 -11.56 -3.94
C GLY A 86 19.91 -12.33 -5.23
N ASP A 87 18.94 -12.37 -6.15
CA ASP A 87 19.11 -13.02 -7.44
C ASP A 87 20.01 -12.21 -8.37
N THR A 88 20.79 -12.89 -9.19
CA THR A 88 21.57 -12.27 -10.25
C THR A 88 20.71 -12.16 -11.49
N VAL A 89 20.70 -10.99 -12.11
CA VAL A 89 19.93 -10.67 -13.30
C VAL A 89 20.84 -10.21 -14.43
N SER A 90 20.44 -10.48 -15.64
CA SER A 90 21.12 -10.04 -16.85
C SER A 90 20.37 -8.87 -17.49
N GLU A 91 21.09 -8.08 -18.28
CA GLU A 91 20.47 -7.04 -19.10
C GLU A 91 19.41 -7.65 -20.03
N GLY A 92 18.23 -7.04 -20.09
CA GLY A 92 17.09 -7.52 -20.86
C GLY A 92 16.29 -8.64 -20.20
N GLN A 93 16.68 -9.11 -19.02
CA GLN A 93 15.93 -10.13 -18.29
C GLN A 93 14.63 -9.54 -17.72
N VAL A 94 13.52 -10.28 -17.86
CA VAL A 94 12.22 -9.88 -17.29
C VAL A 94 12.26 -10.02 -15.76
N LEU A 95 12.02 -8.91 -15.07
CA LEU A 95 12.06 -8.82 -13.61
C LEU A 95 10.67 -8.97 -12.99
N ALA A 96 9.68 -8.31 -13.60
CA ALA A 96 8.31 -8.30 -13.12
C ALA A 96 7.33 -8.12 -14.27
N ILE A 97 6.09 -8.50 -14.05
CA ILE A 97 4.98 -8.27 -14.97
C ILE A 97 4.06 -7.21 -14.35
N LEU A 98 3.86 -6.13 -15.09
CA LEU A 98 2.96 -5.03 -14.75
C LEU A 98 1.72 -5.10 -15.62
N GLU A 99 0.55 -5.22 -15.02
CA GLU A 99 -0.73 -5.06 -15.71
C GLU A 99 -1.14 -3.58 -15.69
N ALA A 100 -1.27 -3.01 -16.87
CA ALA A 100 -1.77 -1.66 -17.06
C ALA A 100 -2.74 -1.63 -18.24
N MET A 101 -3.88 -0.97 -18.08
CA MET A 101 -4.90 -0.84 -19.14
C MET A 101 -5.32 -2.20 -19.75
N LYS A 102 -5.46 -3.23 -18.92
CA LYS A 102 -5.80 -4.62 -19.32
C LYS A 102 -4.76 -5.30 -20.22
N MET A 103 -3.53 -4.81 -20.21
CA MET A 103 -2.41 -5.38 -20.94
C MET A 103 -1.27 -5.70 -19.97
N GLU A 104 -0.61 -6.81 -20.20
CA GLU A 104 0.57 -7.20 -19.44
C GLU A 104 1.81 -6.56 -20.09
N ASN A 105 2.58 -5.85 -19.26
CA ASN A 105 3.83 -5.23 -19.67
C ASN A 105 4.98 -5.84 -18.89
N GLU A 106 6.02 -6.24 -19.57
CA GLU A 106 7.21 -6.81 -18.97
C GLU A 106 8.16 -5.68 -18.54
N LEU A 107 8.57 -5.71 -17.27
CA LEU A 107 9.62 -4.85 -16.76
C LEU A 107 10.95 -5.58 -16.85
N VAL A 108 11.82 -5.10 -17.72
CA VAL A 108 13.13 -5.72 -17.97
C VAL A 108 14.25 -4.97 -17.27
N SER A 109 15.34 -5.68 -16.99
CA SER A 109 16.53 -5.08 -16.44
C SER A 109 17.29 -4.28 -17.49
N PRO A 110 17.68 -3.03 -17.22
CA PRO A 110 18.49 -2.24 -18.13
C PRO A 110 19.98 -2.60 -18.08
N ALA A 111 20.40 -3.40 -17.12
CA ALA A 111 21.78 -3.81 -16.93
C ALA A 111 21.86 -5.14 -16.18
N SER A 112 23.01 -5.80 -16.27
CA SER A 112 23.32 -6.97 -15.46
C SER A 112 23.71 -6.55 -14.05
N GLY A 113 23.29 -7.32 -13.04
CA GLY A 113 23.58 -7.03 -11.65
C GLY A 113 22.90 -8.00 -10.70
N LYS A 114 22.72 -7.60 -9.47
CA LYS A 114 22.06 -8.37 -8.42
C LYS A 114 20.91 -7.61 -7.83
N VAL A 115 19.76 -8.25 -7.64
CA VAL A 115 18.60 -7.64 -7.01
C VAL A 115 18.93 -7.32 -5.55
N LYS A 116 19.01 -6.04 -5.23
CA LYS A 116 19.30 -5.54 -3.89
C LYS A 116 18.05 -5.51 -3.01
N SER A 117 16.99 -4.94 -3.54
CA SER A 117 15.73 -4.76 -2.80
C SER A 117 14.53 -4.72 -3.73
N ILE A 118 13.39 -5.14 -3.22
CA ILE A 118 12.08 -5.04 -3.86
C ILE A 118 11.20 -4.18 -2.97
N HIS A 119 10.66 -3.09 -3.51
CA HIS A 119 9.94 -2.06 -2.76
C HIS A 119 8.42 -2.20 -2.84
N VAL A 120 7.91 -3.10 -3.68
CA VAL A 120 6.49 -3.37 -3.87
C VAL A 120 6.21 -4.86 -3.82
N GLU A 121 4.99 -5.23 -3.54
CA GLU A 121 4.57 -6.63 -3.47
C GLU A 121 3.76 -7.04 -4.70
N LYS A 122 3.71 -8.35 -4.94
CA LYS A 122 2.80 -8.93 -5.93
C LYS A 122 1.35 -8.54 -5.61
N GLY A 123 0.63 -8.06 -6.61
CA GLY A 123 -0.74 -7.60 -6.46
C GLY A 123 -0.88 -6.13 -6.01
N SER A 124 0.22 -5.45 -5.75
CA SER A 124 0.20 -4.03 -5.39
C SER A 124 -0.03 -3.14 -6.59
N SER A 125 -0.80 -2.08 -6.37
CA SER A 125 -0.93 -1.00 -7.35
C SER A 125 0.27 -0.07 -7.28
N VAL A 126 0.77 0.32 -8.44
CA VAL A 126 1.90 1.24 -8.59
C VAL A 126 1.51 2.43 -9.45
N VAL A 127 2.18 3.55 -9.21
CA VAL A 127 2.03 4.77 -10.01
C VAL A 127 3.24 4.95 -10.93
N GLU A 128 3.09 5.79 -11.93
CA GLU A 128 4.18 6.13 -12.85
C GLU A 128 5.41 6.64 -12.07
N ASN A 129 6.60 6.19 -12.47
CA ASN A 129 7.90 6.49 -11.84
C ASN A 129 8.08 5.97 -10.41
N GLN A 130 7.17 5.18 -9.89
CA GLN A 130 7.36 4.51 -8.61
C GLN A 130 8.47 3.46 -8.71
N ILE A 131 9.38 3.46 -7.74
CA ILE A 131 10.46 2.46 -7.66
C ILE A 131 9.85 1.10 -7.29
N ILE A 132 10.12 0.09 -8.11
CA ILE A 132 9.64 -1.28 -7.92
C ILE A 132 10.71 -2.13 -7.26
N LEU A 133 11.91 -2.10 -7.81
CA LEU A 133 13.08 -2.81 -7.26
C LEU A 133 14.38 -2.09 -7.60
N GLN A 134 15.44 -2.48 -6.92
CA GLN A 134 16.79 -1.94 -7.14
C GLN A 134 17.79 -3.06 -7.43
N ILE A 135 18.72 -2.78 -8.34
CA ILE A 135 19.79 -3.67 -8.79
C ILE A 135 21.14 -2.99 -8.51
N ILE A 136 22.11 -3.75 -8.05
CA ILE A 136 23.50 -3.31 -7.81
C ILE A 136 24.47 -4.16 -8.63
#